data_1184539415cd5e9485cf5a6cface1d0b
#
_entry.id   1184539415cd5e9485cf5a6cface1d0b
#
_cell.length_a   1.000
_cell.length_b   1.000
_cell.length_c   1.000
_cell.angle_alpha   90.00
_cell.angle_beta   90.00
_cell.angle_gamma   90.00
#
_symmetry.space_group_name_H-M   'P 1'
#
loop_
_entity.id
_entity.type
_entity.pdbx_description
1 polymer ?
#
loop_
_entity_poly.entity_id
_entity_poly.type
_entity_poly.pdbx_seq_one_letter_code
_entity_poly.pdbx_strand_id
1 'polypeptide(L)'
;MLKRLLKEDRFKDERFAAVSVLKTLTSAYPALSRIEETNGSPVTLERNELKNFLFDAAPVLTLLGVAVMLPEQLKNLLKPRLVAHMDAGTGKSFLGKEAFSRFDWRVAVGDREITQQELEELVKHAGEIVQLGDDFVYLEPNELARLAETVDKQPQPTYLGKMRAALMGDYEKNGQQAEVFVSAEIRQRLKTLTEVTDIAPPENLNATLRPYQARGFAWLMKNLRLGIGALIADDMGLGKTLQVIATLLQLKNDGELSKTLMTNWQREIAKFAPDLSVGVYHGSNRVLPEAVKDLPDVTLTTYGLMRRETEKLAGYKWRLLVLDEAQAVKNAASSQSVAAKSIKATQTIAMTGTPVENRLSEYWSILETVQPRLLGSLKDFTETFATPIETD
;
A
#
# COMPACT_ATOMS: atom_id res chain seq x y z
N MET A 1 -7.08 -41.80 -40.44
CA MET A 1 -7.17 -43.03 -39.63
C MET A 1 -8.57 -43.60 -39.65
N LEU A 2 -9.61 -42.84 -39.30
CA LEU A 2 -11.04 -43.23 -39.30
C LEU A 2 -11.52 -43.78 -40.63
N LYS A 3 -11.17 -43.15 -41.78
CA LYS A 3 -11.50 -43.58 -43.13
C LYS A 3 -10.93 -44.97 -43.48
N ARG A 4 -9.76 -45.33 -42.97
CA ARG A 4 -9.16 -46.67 -43.13
C ARG A 4 -9.91 -47.67 -42.23
N LEU A 5 -10.20 -47.31 -40.99
CA LEU A 5 -10.89 -48.18 -40.04
C LEU A 5 -12.33 -48.49 -40.55
N LEU A 6 -13.01 -47.55 -41.19
CA LEU A 6 -14.34 -47.77 -41.75
C LEU A 6 -14.38 -48.54 -43.07
N LYS A 7 -13.26 -48.59 -43.87
CA LYS A 7 -13.24 -49.14 -45.20
C LYS A 7 -12.41 -50.43 -45.39
N GLU A 8 -11.36 -50.64 -44.56
CA GLU A 8 -10.44 -51.77 -44.72
C GLU A 8 -10.96 -53.00 -43.96
N ASP A 9 -11.02 -54.13 -44.63
CA ASP A 9 -11.60 -55.39 -44.04
C ASP A 9 -10.82 -55.92 -42.81
N ARG A 10 -9.57 -55.56 -42.67
CA ARG A 10 -8.77 -55.97 -41.49
C ARG A 10 -9.26 -55.36 -40.17
N PHE A 11 -10.14 -54.35 -40.19
CA PHE A 11 -10.69 -53.70 -39.01
C PHE A 11 -12.20 -54.00 -38.81
N LYS A 12 -12.68 -55.09 -39.41
CA LYS A 12 -14.12 -55.41 -39.40
C LYS A 12 -14.68 -55.61 -38.00
N ASP A 13 -13.92 -56.18 -37.10
CA ASP A 13 -14.34 -56.43 -35.71
C ASP A 13 -14.32 -55.19 -34.85
N GLU A 14 -13.44 -54.23 -35.15
CA GLU A 14 -13.33 -52.97 -34.43
C GLU A 14 -14.30 -51.88 -34.94
N ARG A 15 -14.88 -52.07 -36.13
CA ARG A 15 -15.76 -51.08 -36.75
C ARG A 15 -16.95 -50.75 -35.86
N PHE A 16 -17.60 -51.75 -35.30
CA PHE A 16 -18.77 -51.53 -34.43
C PHE A 16 -18.42 -50.76 -33.18
N ALA A 17 -17.33 -51.08 -32.52
CA ALA A 17 -16.83 -50.36 -31.38
C ALA A 17 -16.49 -48.89 -31.73
N ALA A 18 -15.78 -48.69 -32.83
CA ALA A 18 -15.43 -47.35 -33.31
C ALA A 18 -16.62 -46.48 -33.67
N VAL A 19 -17.62 -47.04 -34.34
CA VAL A 19 -18.87 -46.31 -34.69
C VAL A 19 -19.68 -45.99 -33.43
N SER A 20 -19.75 -46.93 -32.51
CA SER A 20 -20.42 -46.72 -31.20
C SER A 20 -19.75 -45.59 -30.41
N VAL A 21 -18.43 -45.60 -30.32
CA VAL A 21 -17.67 -44.50 -29.67
C VAL A 21 -17.88 -43.18 -30.39
N LEU A 22 -17.83 -43.15 -31.72
CA LEU A 22 -18.07 -41.94 -32.49
C LEU A 22 -19.49 -41.39 -32.25
N LYS A 23 -20.48 -42.24 -32.18
CA LYS A 23 -21.87 -41.86 -31.86
C LYS A 23 -22.02 -41.30 -30.45
N THR A 24 -21.31 -41.84 -29.48
CA THR A 24 -21.25 -41.29 -28.12
C THR A 24 -20.56 -39.91 -28.10
N LEU A 25 -19.47 -39.76 -28.84
CA LEU A 25 -18.74 -38.49 -28.98
C LEU A 25 -19.59 -37.40 -29.64
N THR A 26 -20.30 -37.74 -30.73
CA THR A 26 -21.18 -36.80 -31.45
C THR A 26 -22.41 -36.42 -30.62
N SER A 27 -22.89 -37.32 -29.74
CA SER A 27 -23.95 -37.02 -28.79
C SER A 27 -23.46 -36.08 -27.67
N ALA A 28 -22.22 -36.23 -27.23
CA ALA A 28 -21.62 -35.35 -26.22
C ALA A 28 -21.24 -33.98 -26.79
N TYR A 29 -20.82 -33.92 -28.08
CA TYR A 29 -20.46 -32.70 -28.73
C TYR A 29 -20.88 -32.73 -30.22
N PRO A 30 -22.03 -32.12 -30.58
CA PRO A 30 -22.65 -32.25 -31.92
C PRO A 30 -21.76 -31.78 -33.08
N ALA A 31 -20.85 -30.82 -32.85
CA ALA A 31 -19.94 -30.36 -33.90
C ALA A 31 -19.02 -31.47 -34.41
N LEU A 32 -18.81 -32.56 -33.67
CA LEU A 32 -18.06 -33.73 -34.09
C LEU A 32 -18.78 -34.54 -35.17
N SER A 33 -20.08 -34.37 -35.39
CA SER A 33 -20.81 -35.01 -36.48
C SER A 33 -20.23 -34.65 -37.85
N ARG A 34 -19.66 -33.48 -38.03
CA ARG A 34 -18.95 -33.06 -39.24
C ARG A 34 -17.78 -33.98 -39.60
N ILE A 35 -17.22 -34.72 -38.64
CA ILE A 35 -16.20 -35.73 -38.92
C ILE A 35 -16.76 -36.88 -39.74
N GLU A 36 -18.03 -37.27 -39.51
CA GLU A 36 -18.74 -38.28 -40.30
C GLU A 36 -19.01 -37.77 -41.74
N GLU A 37 -19.51 -36.54 -41.87
CA GLU A 37 -19.81 -35.90 -43.15
C GLU A 37 -18.55 -35.73 -44.01
N THR A 38 -17.42 -35.41 -43.37
CA THR A 38 -16.12 -35.24 -44.05
C THR A 38 -15.35 -36.56 -44.21
N ASN A 39 -15.97 -37.71 -43.91
CA ASN A 39 -15.32 -39.03 -43.97
C ASN A 39 -13.99 -39.10 -43.19
N GLY A 40 -13.94 -38.48 -41.98
CA GLY A 40 -12.76 -38.47 -41.12
C GLY A 40 -11.67 -37.48 -41.52
N SER A 41 -11.99 -36.48 -42.33
CA SER A 41 -11.09 -35.36 -42.62
C SER A 41 -11.07 -34.40 -41.43
N PRO A 42 -10.02 -33.58 -41.23
CA PRO A 42 -9.99 -32.54 -40.21
C PRO A 42 -11.18 -31.59 -40.32
N VAL A 43 -11.78 -31.27 -39.16
CA VAL A 43 -12.85 -30.31 -39.03
C VAL A 43 -12.31 -29.06 -38.39
N THR A 44 -12.55 -27.89 -38.97
CA THR A 44 -12.21 -26.61 -38.39
C THR A 44 -13.32 -26.21 -37.42
N LEU A 45 -12.95 -25.87 -36.22
CA LEU A 45 -13.86 -25.30 -35.21
C LEU A 45 -13.79 -23.77 -35.28
N GLU A 46 -14.96 -23.14 -35.23
CA GLU A 46 -15.05 -21.69 -35.01
C GLU A 46 -14.70 -21.32 -33.55
N ARG A 47 -14.44 -20.04 -33.29
CA ARG A 47 -14.02 -19.58 -31.95
C ARG A 47 -14.99 -20.03 -30.83
N ASN A 48 -16.29 -19.85 -31.05
CA ASN A 48 -17.32 -20.29 -30.09
C ASN A 48 -17.37 -21.80 -29.94
N GLU A 49 -17.21 -22.55 -31.00
CA GLU A 49 -17.16 -24.01 -30.98
C GLU A 49 -15.90 -24.49 -30.23
N LEU A 50 -14.75 -23.82 -30.40
CA LEU A 50 -13.53 -24.14 -29.69
C LEU A 50 -13.71 -23.93 -28.18
N LYS A 51 -14.35 -22.82 -27.76
CA LYS A 51 -14.71 -22.58 -26.36
C LYS A 51 -15.53 -23.73 -25.77
N ASN A 52 -16.65 -24.04 -26.41
CA ASN A 52 -17.57 -25.11 -25.96
C ASN A 52 -16.85 -26.47 -25.94
N PHE A 53 -15.97 -26.71 -26.91
CA PHE A 53 -15.17 -27.92 -26.91
C PHE A 53 -14.24 -27.98 -25.70
N LEU A 54 -13.50 -26.94 -25.41
CA LEU A 54 -12.48 -26.93 -24.33
C LEU A 54 -13.12 -26.97 -22.92
N PHE A 55 -14.21 -26.23 -22.70
CA PHE A 55 -14.78 -26.07 -21.37
C PHE A 55 -15.89 -27.10 -21.06
N ASP A 56 -16.65 -27.50 -22.06
CA ASP A 56 -17.81 -28.38 -21.86
C ASP A 56 -17.54 -29.81 -22.35
N ALA A 57 -17.04 -29.98 -23.57
CA ALA A 57 -16.91 -31.28 -24.18
C ALA A 57 -15.63 -32.05 -23.76
N ALA A 58 -14.46 -31.40 -23.76
CA ALA A 58 -13.19 -32.06 -23.47
C ALA A 58 -13.13 -32.69 -22.08
N PRO A 59 -13.62 -32.05 -20.97
CA PRO A 59 -13.72 -32.68 -19.67
C PRO A 59 -14.62 -33.92 -19.67
N VAL A 60 -15.80 -33.84 -20.31
CA VAL A 60 -16.73 -34.98 -20.42
C VAL A 60 -16.12 -36.11 -21.21
N LEU A 61 -15.48 -35.83 -22.34
CA LEU A 61 -14.79 -36.82 -23.17
C LEU A 61 -13.68 -37.53 -22.38
N THR A 62 -12.93 -36.79 -21.56
CA THR A 62 -11.86 -37.33 -20.70
C THR A 62 -12.46 -38.27 -19.63
N LEU A 63 -13.58 -37.87 -19.02
CA LEU A 63 -14.29 -38.76 -18.06
C LEU A 63 -14.81 -40.03 -18.72
N LEU A 64 -15.18 -39.98 -20.02
CA LEU A 64 -15.59 -41.13 -20.81
C LEU A 64 -14.39 -41.99 -21.29
N GLY A 65 -13.17 -41.68 -20.85
CA GLY A 65 -11.97 -42.43 -21.21
C GLY A 65 -11.37 -42.08 -22.59
N VAL A 66 -11.82 -40.98 -23.19
CA VAL A 66 -11.28 -40.49 -24.47
C VAL A 66 -10.07 -39.62 -24.21
N ALA A 67 -8.93 -39.96 -24.78
CA ALA A 67 -7.72 -39.15 -24.71
C ALA A 67 -7.87 -37.90 -25.59
N VAL A 68 -8.10 -36.74 -24.98
CA VAL A 68 -8.12 -35.45 -25.67
C VAL A 68 -6.69 -34.89 -25.70
N MET A 69 -6.12 -34.80 -26.90
CA MET A 69 -4.79 -34.24 -27.11
C MET A 69 -4.93 -32.77 -27.54
N LEU A 70 -4.60 -31.85 -26.63
CA LEU A 70 -4.59 -30.41 -26.90
C LEU A 70 -3.14 -29.93 -27.06
N PRO A 71 -2.88 -28.95 -27.94
CA PRO A 71 -1.64 -28.18 -27.90
C PRO A 71 -1.41 -27.57 -26.52
N GLU A 72 -0.15 -27.41 -26.12
CA GLU A 72 0.19 -26.89 -24.78
C GLU A 72 -0.44 -25.53 -24.50
N GLN A 73 -0.47 -24.66 -25.51
CA GLN A 73 -1.04 -23.31 -25.44
C GLN A 73 -2.57 -23.32 -25.16
N LEU A 74 -3.29 -24.35 -25.62
CA LEU A 74 -4.72 -24.53 -25.35
C LEU A 74 -5.01 -25.28 -24.04
N LYS A 75 -4.02 -25.99 -23.47
CA LYS A 75 -4.15 -26.58 -22.14
C LYS A 75 -4.10 -25.54 -21.03
N ASN A 76 -3.31 -24.48 -21.23
CA ASN A 76 -3.06 -23.42 -20.29
C ASN A 76 -3.52 -22.08 -20.89
N LEU A 77 -4.83 -21.91 -20.97
CA LEU A 77 -5.39 -20.61 -21.38
C LEU A 77 -4.98 -19.54 -20.38
N LEU A 78 -4.35 -18.50 -20.86
CA LEU A 78 -3.93 -17.37 -20.02
C LEU A 78 -5.14 -16.49 -19.69
N LYS A 79 -5.17 -15.99 -18.46
CA LYS A 79 -6.16 -15.01 -18.03
C LYS A 79 -5.51 -13.64 -17.95
N PRO A 80 -6.13 -12.61 -18.57
CA PRO A 80 -5.72 -11.25 -18.34
C PRO A 80 -5.83 -10.88 -16.85
N ARG A 81 -4.84 -10.16 -16.34
CA ARG A 81 -4.78 -9.70 -14.95
C ARG A 81 -4.41 -8.22 -14.87
N LEU A 82 -4.89 -7.54 -13.83
CA LEU A 82 -4.48 -6.17 -13.56
C LEU A 82 -3.05 -6.14 -13.02
N VAL A 83 -2.30 -5.18 -13.51
CA VAL A 83 -1.01 -4.77 -12.98
C VAL A 83 -1.01 -3.26 -12.77
N ALA A 84 -0.26 -2.78 -11.81
CA ALA A 84 -0.11 -1.36 -11.58
C ALA A 84 1.37 -0.99 -11.42
N HIS A 85 1.80 0.06 -12.10
CA HIS A 85 3.14 0.62 -11.94
C HIS A 85 3.10 1.86 -11.06
N MET A 86 4.09 2.00 -10.21
CA MET A 86 4.23 3.15 -9.33
C MET A 86 5.69 3.56 -9.21
N ASP A 87 5.96 4.84 -9.52
CA ASP A 87 7.26 5.46 -9.41
C ASP A 87 7.36 6.36 -8.17
N ALA A 88 8.57 6.73 -7.82
CA ALA A 88 8.80 7.76 -6.82
C ALA A 88 8.19 9.08 -7.28
N GLY A 89 7.49 9.73 -6.36
CA GLY A 89 6.96 11.06 -6.60
C GLY A 89 8.01 12.16 -6.42
N THR A 90 7.64 13.39 -6.69
CA THR A 90 8.53 14.57 -6.63
C THR A 90 8.76 15.10 -5.23
N GLY A 91 8.06 14.57 -4.22
CA GLY A 91 8.13 15.04 -2.84
C GLY A 91 9.46 14.73 -2.16
N LYS A 92 10.00 15.72 -1.42
CA LYS A 92 11.22 15.56 -0.62
C LYS A 92 11.03 14.69 0.61
N SER A 93 9.81 14.61 1.15
CA SER A 93 9.47 13.77 2.30
C SER A 93 9.10 12.36 1.83
N PHE A 94 9.66 11.37 2.50
CA PHE A 94 9.36 9.96 2.22
C PHE A 94 7.89 9.57 2.49
N LEU A 95 7.25 10.23 3.43
CA LEU A 95 5.84 10.04 3.82
C LEU A 95 4.96 11.25 3.48
N GLY A 96 5.34 12.07 2.49
CA GLY A 96 4.52 13.18 2.00
C GLY A 96 3.50 12.75 0.96
N LYS A 97 2.48 13.57 0.72
CA LYS A 97 1.45 13.35 -0.31
C LYS A 97 2.03 13.05 -1.70
N GLU A 98 3.22 13.55 -1.96
CA GLU A 98 3.95 13.44 -3.23
C GLU A 98 5.09 12.41 -3.19
N ALA A 99 5.12 11.54 -2.17
CA ALA A 99 6.16 10.50 -2.05
C ALA A 99 6.07 9.43 -3.14
N PHE A 100 4.85 9.16 -3.60
CA PHE A 100 4.55 8.19 -4.64
C PHE A 100 3.86 8.86 -5.82
N SER A 101 4.21 8.45 -7.03
CA SER A 101 3.49 8.83 -8.24
C SER A 101 2.05 8.31 -8.25
N ARG A 102 1.32 8.57 -9.31
CA ARG A 102 0.03 7.92 -9.54
C ARG A 102 0.25 6.44 -9.89
N PHE A 103 -0.73 5.59 -9.56
CA PHE A 103 -0.79 4.26 -10.13
C PHE A 103 -1.07 4.38 -11.63
N ASP A 104 -0.26 3.69 -12.41
CA ASP A 104 -0.48 3.48 -13.85
C ASP A 104 -1.00 2.05 -14.02
N TRP A 105 -2.31 1.94 -14.21
CA TRP A 105 -3.01 0.68 -14.33
C TRP A 105 -2.89 0.13 -15.74
N ARG A 106 -2.49 -1.14 -15.84
CA ARG A 106 -2.36 -1.85 -17.09
C ARG A 106 -2.94 -3.25 -16.97
N VAL A 107 -3.02 -3.96 -18.09
CA VAL A 107 -3.39 -5.37 -18.13
C VAL A 107 -2.19 -6.18 -18.61
N ALA A 108 -1.92 -7.29 -17.96
CA ALA A 108 -0.93 -8.28 -18.37
C ALA A 108 -1.62 -9.60 -18.76
N VAL A 109 -1.01 -10.29 -19.71
CA VAL A 109 -1.36 -11.66 -20.13
C VAL A 109 -0.09 -12.48 -20.02
N GLY A 110 -0.09 -13.48 -19.13
CA GLY A 110 1.15 -14.16 -18.77
C GLY A 110 2.16 -13.17 -18.20
N ASP A 111 3.37 -13.17 -18.75
CA ASP A 111 4.46 -12.28 -18.33
C ASP A 111 4.55 -10.98 -19.15
N ARG A 112 3.62 -10.75 -20.07
CA ARG A 112 3.61 -9.60 -20.98
C ARG A 112 2.47 -8.64 -20.66
N GLU A 113 2.79 -7.35 -20.55
CA GLU A 113 1.78 -6.29 -20.57
C GLU A 113 1.26 -6.09 -21.97
N ILE A 114 -0.06 -5.92 -22.09
CA ILE A 114 -0.72 -5.68 -23.35
C ILE A 114 -0.98 -4.20 -23.56
N THR A 115 -0.96 -3.80 -24.82
CA THR A 115 -1.29 -2.43 -25.24
C THR A 115 -2.77 -2.15 -25.09
N GLN A 116 -3.14 -0.86 -25.10
CA GLN A 116 -4.56 -0.48 -25.11
C GLN A 116 -5.31 -1.01 -26.31
N GLN A 117 -4.67 -1.06 -27.48
CA GLN A 117 -5.27 -1.63 -28.69
C GLN A 117 -5.57 -3.12 -28.57
N GLU A 118 -4.64 -3.89 -27.97
CA GLU A 118 -4.84 -5.32 -27.69
C GLU A 118 -5.94 -5.54 -26.66
N LEU A 119 -6.04 -4.68 -25.64
CA LEU A 119 -7.13 -4.74 -24.66
C LEU A 119 -8.50 -4.46 -25.32
N GLU A 120 -8.58 -3.45 -26.18
CA GLU A 120 -9.80 -3.13 -26.94
C GLU A 120 -10.21 -4.29 -27.85
N GLU A 121 -9.25 -4.97 -28.45
CA GLU A 121 -9.53 -6.16 -29.27
C GLU A 121 -10.05 -7.32 -28.43
N LEU A 122 -9.47 -7.55 -27.26
CA LEU A 122 -9.99 -8.54 -26.31
C LEU A 122 -11.42 -8.21 -25.87
N VAL A 123 -11.73 -6.93 -25.63
CA VAL A 123 -13.08 -6.49 -25.23
C VAL A 123 -14.10 -6.74 -26.33
N LYS A 124 -13.74 -6.54 -27.61
CA LYS A 124 -14.63 -6.84 -28.75
C LYS A 124 -14.97 -8.33 -28.87
N HIS A 125 -14.06 -9.20 -28.44
CA HIS A 125 -14.19 -10.65 -28.46
C HIS A 125 -14.41 -11.26 -27.06
N ALA A 126 -15.04 -10.49 -26.17
CA ALA A 126 -15.30 -10.92 -24.79
C ALA A 126 -16.13 -12.23 -24.75
N GLY A 127 -15.63 -13.20 -24.01
CA GLY A 127 -16.25 -14.53 -23.94
C GLY A 127 -15.84 -15.52 -25.03
N GLU A 128 -14.94 -15.11 -25.93
CA GLU A 128 -14.29 -15.97 -26.91
C GLU A 128 -12.85 -16.28 -26.52
N ILE A 129 -12.28 -17.30 -27.16
CA ILE A 129 -10.84 -17.58 -27.05
C ILE A 129 -10.14 -16.75 -28.12
N VAL A 130 -9.25 -15.86 -27.70
CA VAL A 130 -8.51 -14.95 -28.56
C VAL A 130 -7.04 -15.34 -28.58
N GLN A 131 -6.43 -15.36 -29.75
CA GLN A 131 -4.99 -15.55 -29.89
C GLN A 131 -4.28 -14.19 -29.83
N LEU A 132 -3.34 -14.06 -28.87
CA LEU A 132 -2.47 -12.91 -28.73
C LEU A 132 -1.01 -13.36 -28.85
N GLY A 133 -0.41 -13.15 -30.04
CA GLY A 133 0.90 -13.72 -30.37
C GLY A 133 0.85 -15.24 -30.38
N ASP A 134 1.69 -15.88 -29.58
CA ASP A 134 1.74 -17.33 -29.46
C ASP A 134 0.80 -17.91 -28.39
N ASP A 135 0.15 -17.04 -27.60
CA ASP A 135 -0.70 -17.42 -26.47
C ASP A 135 -2.19 -17.36 -26.83
N PHE A 136 -2.98 -18.19 -26.15
CA PHE A 136 -4.44 -18.15 -26.19
C PHE A 136 -4.99 -17.61 -24.88
N VAL A 137 -5.90 -16.65 -24.98
CA VAL A 137 -6.46 -15.89 -23.87
C VAL A 137 -7.95 -16.11 -23.81
N TYR A 138 -8.46 -16.33 -22.60
CA TYR A 138 -9.89 -16.37 -22.34
C TYR A 138 -10.22 -15.62 -21.06
N LEU A 139 -11.27 -14.82 -21.08
CA LEU A 139 -11.82 -14.18 -19.91
C LEU A 139 -13.33 -13.99 -20.06
N GLU A 140 -14.05 -14.14 -18.96
CA GLU A 140 -15.49 -13.89 -18.91
C GLU A 140 -15.78 -12.41 -19.23
N PRO A 141 -16.88 -12.12 -19.98
CA PRO A 141 -17.19 -10.75 -20.41
C PRO A 141 -17.27 -9.74 -19.24
N ASN A 142 -17.84 -10.14 -18.12
CA ASN A 142 -17.96 -9.28 -16.93
C ASN A 142 -16.62 -8.96 -16.29
N GLU A 143 -15.70 -9.92 -16.26
CA GLU A 143 -14.36 -9.73 -15.71
C GLU A 143 -13.55 -8.81 -16.63
N LEU A 144 -13.61 -9.05 -17.93
CA LEU A 144 -12.91 -8.22 -18.93
C LEU A 144 -13.41 -6.77 -18.92
N ALA A 145 -14.70 -6.55 -18.81
CA ALA A 145 -15.28 -5.21 -18.70
C ALA A 145 -14.77 -4.46 -17.47
N ARG A 146 -14.62 -5.14 -16.32
CA ARG A 146 -14.05 -4.55 -15.10
C ARG A 146 -12.57 -4.19 -15.26
N LEU A 147 -11.78 -5.04 -15.92
CA LEU A 147 -10.38 -4.74 -16.21
C LEU A 147 -10.26 -3.48 -17.09
N ALA A 148 -11.02 -3.43 -18.19
CA ALA A 148 -11.04 -2.30 -19.11
C ALA A 148 -11.48 -1.00 -18.41
N GLU A 149 -12.53 -1.06 -17.60
CA GLU A 149 -13.02 0.08 -16.82
C GLU A 149 -11.94 0.60 -15.85
N THR A 150 -11.18 -0.30 -15.22
CA THR A 150 -10.12 0.09 -14.27
C THR A 150 -8.96 0.77 -15.00
N VAL A 151 -8.58 0.26 -16.18
CA VAL A 151 -7.53 0.88 -17.00
C VAL A 151 -7.99 2.25 -17.52
N ASP A 152 -9.23 2.38 -17.95
CA ASP A 152 -9.78 3.67 -18.45
C ASP A 152 -9.88 4.72 -17.33
N LYS A 153 -10.45 4.34 -16.18
CA LYS A 153 -10.66 5.27 -15.05
C LYS A 153 -9.42 5.59 -14.24
N GLN A 154 -8.37 4.80 -14.33
CA GLN A 154 -7.11 4.98 -13.58
C GLN A 154 -7.35 5.31 -12.09
N PRO A 155 -8.12 4.51 -11.31
CA PRO A 155 -8.46 4.83 -9.93
C PRO A 155 -7.19 4.92 -9.07
N GLN A 156 -7.13 5.93 -8.21
CA GLN A 156 -5.95 6.13 -7.37
C GLN A 156 -6.21 5.65 -5.94
N PRO A 157 -5.35 4.76 -5.42
CA PRO A 157 -5.36 4.40 -4.01
C PRO A 157 -5.09 5.60 -3.10
N THR A 158 -5.55 5.50 -1.85
CA THR A 158 -5.12 6.42 -0.79
C THR A 158 -3.60 6.33 -0.60
N TYR A 159 -3.00 7.30 0.07
CA TYR A 159 -1.57 7.25 0.38
C TYR A 159 -1.17 5.94 1.10
N LEU A 160 -1.94 5.55 2.11
CA LEU A 160 -1.72 4.29 2.84
C LEU A 160 -1.90 3.06 1.93
N GLY A 161 -2.91 3.10 1.03
CA GLY A 161 -3.10 2.06 0.02
C GLY A 161 -1.88 1.91 -0.89
N LYS A 162 -1.29 3.02 -1.34
CA LYS A 162 -0.05 3.02 -2.13
C LYS A 162 1.14 2.47 -1.34
N MET A 163 1.29 2.87 -0.08
CA MET A 163 2.37 2.38 0.78
C MET A 163 2.25 0.87 1.04
N ARG A 164 1.04 0.39 1.36
CA ARG A 164 0.78 -1.04 1.52
C ARG A 164 1.09 -1.81 0.24
N ALA A 165 0.62 -1.31 -0.89
CA ALA A 165 0.87 -1.92 -2.19
C ALA A 165 2.37 -1.98 -2.53
N ALA A 166 3.12 -0.93 -2.19
CA ALA A 166 4.57 -0.89 -2.38
C ALA A 166 5.33 -1.89 -1.49
N LEU A 167 4.82 -2.16 -0.29
CA LEU A 167 5.42 -3.11 0.66
C LEU A 167 5.05 -4.56 0.35
N MET A 168 3.80 -4.82 -0.04
CA MET A 168 3.27 -6.16 -0.26
C MET A 168 3.45 -6.65 -1.70
N GLY A 169 3.61 -5.73 -2.67
CA GLY A 169 3.67 -6.06 -4.09
C GLY A 169 2.31 -6.35 -4.72
N ASP A 170 1.24 -6.16 -3.97
CA ASP A 170 -0.14 -6.37 -4.42
C ASP A 170 -1.08 -5.25 -3.96
N TYR A 171 -2.21 -5.15 -4.63
CA TYR A 171 -3.29 -4.24 -4.26
C TYR A 171 -4.64 -4.88 -4.54
N GLU A 172 -5.51 -4.86 -3.55
CA GLU A 172 -6.88 -5.37 -3.67
C GLU A 172 -7.88 -4.26 -3.36
N LYS A 173 -8.89 -4.14 -4.20
CA LYS A 173 -10.05 -3.27 -3.97
C LYS A 173 -11.28 -3.81 -4.69
N ASN A 174 -12.40 -3.91 -3.97
CA ASN A 174 -13.70 -4.36 -4.50
C ASN A 174 -13.62 -5.74 -5.19
N GLY A 175 -12.82 -6.67 -4.65
CA GLY A 175 -12.63 -8.01 -5.21
C GLY A 175 -11.76 -8.08 -6.46
N GLN A 176 -11.08 -6.97 -6.83
CA GLN A 176 -10.07 -6.96 -7.87
C GLN A 176 -8.68 -6.95 -7.26
N GLN A 177 -7.89 -7.97 -7.57
CA GLN A 177 -6.48 -8.04 -7.24
C GLN A 177 -5.63 -7.52 -8.39
N ALA A 178 -4.56 -6.80 -8.06
CA ALA A 178 -3.55 -6.35 -9.00
C ALA A 178 -2.15 -6.56 -8.41
N GLU A 179 -1.23 -7.00 -9.23
CA GLU A 179 0.18 -7.02 -8.90
C GLU A 179 0.76 -5.60 -9.04
N VAL A 180 1.58 -5.17 -8.08
CA VAL A 180 2.12 -3.81 -8.06
C VAL A 180 3.62 -3.82 -8.29
N PHE A 181 4.03 -3.20 -9.37
CA PHE A 181 5.44 -3.00 -9.72
C PHE A 181 5.89 -1.63 -9.26
N VAL A 182 6.87 -1.59 -8.38
CA VAL A 182 7.47 -0.34 -7.88
C VAL A 182 8.84 -0.13 -8.49
N SER A 183 9.18 1.12 -8.76
CA SER A 183 10.51 1.49 -9.27
C SER A 183 11.64 1.12 -8.31
N ALA A 184 12.85 1.02 -8.83
CA ALA A 184 14.05 0.76 -8.03
C ALA A 184 14.24 1.83 -6.95
N GLU A 185 13.87 3.08 -7.22
CA GLU A 185 13.94 4.17 -6.26
C GLU A 185 13.01 3.95 -5.07
N ILE A 186 11.75 3.55 -5.30
CA ILE A 186 10.82 3.22 -4.21
C ILE A 186 11.37 2.04 -3.39
N ARG A 187 11.85 0.99 -4.05
CA ARG A 187 12.43 -0.18 -3.35
C ARG A 187 13.59 0.23 -2.45
N GLN A 188 14.48 1.08 -2.95
CA GLN A 188 15.61 1.58 -2.15
C GLN A 188 15.13 2.42 -0.96
N ARG A 189 14.14 3.30 -1.16
CA ARG A 189 13.55 4.10 -0.09
C ARG A 189 12.89 3.21 0.97
N LEU A 190 12.11 2.20 0.58
CA LEU A 190 11.50 1.24 1.51
C LEU A 190 12.55 0.46 2.31
N LYS A 191 13.62 0.02 1.66
CA LYS A 191 14.75 -0.63 2.32
C LYS A 191 15.36 0.27 3.39
N THR A 192 15.59 1.55 3.07
CA THR A 192 16.09 2.54 4.04
C THR A 192 15.16 2.69 5.24
N LEU A 193 13.84 2.58 5.07
CA LEU A 193 12.88 2.62 6.20
C LEU A 193 13.01 1.43 7.15
N THR A 194 13.29 0.25 6.62
CA THR A 194 13.34 -0.99 7.41
C THR A 194 14.72 -1.28 8.00
N GLU A 195 15.79 -0.67 7.45
CA GLU A 195 17.14 -0.87 7.97
C GLU A 195 17.28 -0.33 9.40
N VAL A 196 17.91 -1.11 10.26
CA VAL A 196 18.30 -0.65 11.60
C VAL A 196 19.50 0.27 11.46
N THR A 197 19.36 1.52 11.89
CA THR A 197 20.45 2.48 11.88
C THR A 197 21.04 2.55 13.28
N ASP A 198 22.33 2.33 13.41
CA ASP A 198 23.06 2.53 14.66
C ASP A 198 23.60 3.95 14.68
N ILE A 199 23.07 4.77 15.58
CA ILE A 199 23.49 6.16 15.81
C ILE A 199 23.89 6.28 17.27
N ALA A 200 25.13 6.64 17.51
CA ALA A 200 25.60 6.87 18.88
C ALA A 200 24.91 8.09 19.50
N PRO A 201 24.51 8.02 20.78
CA PRO A 201 24.00 9.19 21.51
C PRO A 201 25.02 10.31 21.56
N PRO A 202 24.57 11.60 21.70
CA PRO A 202 25.48 12.72 21.74
C PRO A 202 26.39 12.67 22.99
N GLU A 203 27.68 12.94 22.82
CA GLU A 203 28.70 12.88 23.88
C GLU A 203 28.46 13.86 25.03
N ASN A 204 27.83 15.00 24.70
CA ASN A 204 27.47 16.05 25.69
C ASN A 204 26.08 15.82 26.34
N LEU A 205 25.50 14.62 26.24
CA LEU A 205 24.32 14.24 26.98
C LEU A 205 24.72 13.84 28.41
N ASN A 206 24.20 14.53 29.43
CA ASN A 206 24.44 14.21 30.81
C ASN A 206 23.64 12.99 31.31
N ALA A 207 23.65 11.90 30.53
CA ALA A 207 23.02 10.63 30.87
C ALA A 207 23.56 9.50 30.00
N THR A 208 23.46 8.26 30.50
CA THR A 208 23.69 7.06 29.70
C THR A 208 22.36 6.46 29.28
N LEU A 209 22.11 6.35 27.98
CA LEU A 209 20.91 5.69 27.47
C LEU A 209 20.98 4.18 27.68
N ARG A 210 19.90 3.60 28.17
CA ARG A 210 19.75 2.13 28.17
C ARG A 210 19.66 1.61 26.71
N PRO A 211 19.99 0.33 26.44
CA PRO A 211 20.01 -0.19 25.06
C PRO A 211 18.73 0.07 24.26
N TYR A 212 17.55 -0.06 24.88
CA TYR A 212 16.29 0.23 24.22
C TYR A 212 16.07 1.74 23.97
N GLN A 213 16.55 2.60 24.88
CA GLN A 213 16.49 4.06 24.69
C GLN A 213 17.42 4.51 23.57
N ALA A 214 18.61 3.91 23.48
CA ALA A 214 19.54 4.17 22.36
C ALA A 214 18.92 3.77 21.02
N ARG A 215 18.25 2.62 20.94
CA ARG A 215 17.48 2.22 19.74
C ARG A 215 16.36 3.20 19.42
N GLY A 216 15.59 3.63 20.41
CA GLY A 216 14.52 4.62 20.24
C GLY A 216 15.06 5.98 19.78
N PHE A 217 16.17 6.44 20.33
CA PHE A 217 16.88 7.63 19.88
C PHE A 217 17.34 7.51 18.41
N ALA A 218 18.01 6.42 18.05
CA ALA A 218 18.47 6.19 16.69
C ALA A 218 17.30 6.13 15.69
N TRP A 219 16.18 5.52 16.08
CA TRP A 219 14.94 5.48 15.31
C TRP A 219 14.33 6.88 15.12
N LEU A 220 14.29 7.70 16.18
CA LEU A 220 13.84 9.10 16.09
C LEU A 220 14.71 9.91 15.13
N MET A 221 16.03 9.85 15.29
CA MET A 221 16.98 10.57 14.42
C MET A 221 16.78 10.19 12.95
N LYS A 222 16.66 8.89 12.67
CA LYS A 222 16.40 8.39 11.33
C LYS A 222 15.10 8.95 10.75
N ASN A 223 13.99 8.84 11.49
CA ASN A 223 12.69 9.34 11.02
C ASN A 223 12.74 10.85 10.74
N LEU A 224 13.31 11.63 11.62
CA LEU A 224 13.42 13.07 11.43
C LEU A 224 14.28 13.45 10.23
N ARG A 225 15.39 12.74 9.96
CA ARG A 225 16.20 12.94 8.77
C ARG A 225 15.49 12.56 7.48
N LEU A 226 14.60 11.58 7.53
CA LEU A 226 13.73 11.19 6.42
C LEU A 226 12.51 12.12 6.23
N GLY A 227 12.38 13.16 7.06
CA GLY A 227 11.23 14.08 6.99
C GLY A 227 9.94 13.51 7.58
N ILE A 228 10.03 12.48 8.43
CA ILE A 228 8.91 11.76 9.02
C ILE A 228 8.71 12.20 10.46
N GLY A 229 7.45 12.44 10.87
CA GLY A 229 7.08 12.59 12.28
C GLY A 229 7.15 11.27 13.03
N ALA A 230 7.11 11.32 14.37
CA ALA A 230 7.25 10.12 15.19
C ALA A 230 6.23 10.07 16.33
N LEU A 231 5.68 8.88 16.58
CA LEU A 231 4.88 8.59 17.78
C LEU A 231 5.64 7.58 18.64
N ILE A 232 6.03 7.97 19.85
CA ILE A 232 6.63 7.08 20.86
C ILE A 232 5.51 6.62 21.78
N ALA A 233 5.19 5.33 21.73
CA ALA A 233 4.10 4.70 22.45
C ALA A 233 4.60 3.69 23.51
N ASP A 234 5.83 3.88 24.00
CA ASP A 234 6.39 3.05 25.08
C ASP A 234 5.59 3.23 26.38
N ASP A 235 5.63 2.25 27.28
CA ASP A 235 4.99 2.34 28.59
C ASP A 235 5.51 3.53 29.41
N MET A 236 4.71 3.96 30.39
CA MET A 236 5.11 5.02 31.31
C MET A 236 6.37 4.64 32.09
N GLY A 237 7.24 5.61 32.35
CA GLY A 237 8.48 5.40 33.12
C GLY A 237 9.66 4.83 32.31
N LEU A 238 9.51 4.46 31.05
CA LEU A 238 10.60 3.95 30.21
C LEU A 238 11.54 5.05 29.66
N GLY A 239 11.37 6.31 30.08
CA GLY A 239 12.28 7.40 29.74
C GLY A 239 12.16 7.91 28.31
N LYS A 240 10.93 7.99 27.79
CA LYS A 240 10.61 8.64 26.50
C LYS A 240 11.19 10.05 26.40
N THR A 241 11.05 10.82 27.49
CA THR A 241 11.60 12.18 27.65
C THR A 241 13.08 12.25 27.32
N LEU A 242 13.88 11.33 27.88
CA LEU A 242 15.33 11.30 27.69
C LEU A 242 15.70 10.99 26.21
N GLN A 243 14.96 10.12 25.55
CA GLN A 243 15.17 9.80 24.13
C GLN A 243 14.96 11.05 23.25
N VAL A 244 13.88 11.82 23.52
CA VAL A 244 13.60 13.06 22.78
C VAL A 244 14.62 14.15 23.11
N ILE A 245 15.01 14.32 24.37
CA ILE A 245 16.07 15.30 24.75
C ILE A 245 17.39 14.98 24.05
N ALA A 246 17.80 13.70 24.03
CA ALA A 246 18.99 13.27 23.30
C ALA A 246 18.88 13.58 21.80
N THR A 247 17.69 13.38 21.22
CA THR A 247 17.42 13.71 19.82
C THR A 247 17.54 15.21 19.53
N LEU A 248 16.98 16.08 20.39
CA LEU A 248 17.10 17.53 20.24
C LEU A 248 18.56 17.99 20.37
N LEU A 249 19.29 17.41 21.31
CA LEU A 249 20.70 17.72 21.52
C LEU A 249 21.55 17.31 20.31
N GLN A 250 21.32 16.12 19.75
CA GLN A 250 22.01 15.65 18.55
C GLN A 250 21.70 16.54 17.36
N LEU A 251 20.42 16.89 17.13
CA LEU A 251 20.06 17.80 16.05
C LEU A 251 20.73 19.18 16.18
N LYS A 252 20.94 19.64 17.43
CA LYS A 252 21.70 20.87 17.67
C LYS A 252 23.18 20.70 17.30
N ASN A 253 23.81 19.62 17.76
CA ASN A 253 25.21 19.31 17.45
C ASN A 253 25.45 19.20 15.95
N ASP A 254 24.49 18.63 15.22
CA ASP A 254 24.54 18.50 13.75
C ASP A 254 24.21 19.81 13.01
N GLY A 255 23.82 20.88 13.72
CA GLY A 255 23.36 22.14 13.11
C GLY A 255 21.99 22.03 12.42
N GLU A 256 21.25 20.95 12.66
CA GLU A 256 19.92 20.67 12.08
C GLU A 256 18.76 21.17 12.95
N LEU A 257 19.00 21.48 14.23
CA LEU A 257 17.99 22.03 15.11
C LEU A 257 17.80 23.52 14.81
N SER A 258 16.57 23.87 14.41
CA SER A 258 16.15 25.27 14.49
C SER A 258 15.23 25.46 15.72
N LYS A 259 14.05 25.98 15.59
CA LYS A 259 13.19 26.27 16.73
C LYS A 259 12.19 25.13 17.01
N THR A 260 12.11 24.73 18.29
CA THR A 260 11.22 23.65 18.75
C THR A 260 10.17 24.21 19.71
N LEU A 261 8.90 23.89 19.47
CA LEU A 261 7.82 24.12 20.41
C LEU A 261 7.49 22.81 21.15
N MET A 262 7.43 22.86 22.48
CA MET A 262 7.27 21.66 23.29
C MET A 262 6.34 21.90 24.49
N THR A 263 5.70 20.84 24.94
CA THR A 263 4.93 20.87 26.19
C THR A 263 5.77 20.28 27.32
N ASN A 264 6.05 21.09 28.39
CA ASN A 264 6.76 20.72 29.62
C ASN A 264 8.28 20.42 29.44
N TRP A 265 8.98 20.01 30.54
CA TRP A 265 10.35 19.43 30.67
C TRP A 265 11.49 20.41 30.95
N GLN A 266 11.25 21.56 31.48
CA GLN A 266 12.33 22.52 31.77
C GLN A 266 13.43 21.92 32.67
N ARG A 267 13.05 21.14 33.69
CA ARG A 267 13.99 20.54 34.64
C ARG A 267 14.80 19.42 34.02
N GLU A 268 14.16 18.59 33.21
CA GLU A 268 14.80 17.47 32.52
C GLU A 268 15.82 17.96 31.48
N ILE A 269 15.47 18.98 30.70
CA ILE A 269 16.41 19.57 29.72
C ILE A 269 17.59 20.17 30.42
N ALA A 270 17.38 20.96 31.50
CA ALA A 270 18.47 21.57 32.28
C ALA A 270 19.40 20.51 32.90
N LYS A 271 18.86 19.35 33.29
CA LYS A 271 19.62 18.23 33.88
C LYS A 271 20.40 17.45 32.83
N PHE A 272 19.79 17.09 31.72
CA PHE A 272 20.34 16.12 30.78
C PHE A 272 21.01 16.76 29.56
N ALA A 273 20.59 17.95 29.15
CA ALA A 273 21.12 18.67 27.99
C ALA A 273 21.22 20.18 28.26
N PRO A 274 22.11 20.61 29.17
CA PRO A 274 22.24 22.03 29.56
C PRO A 274 22.68 22.93 28.40
N ASP A 275 23.23 22.38 27.34
CA ASP A 275 23.62 23.10 26.14
C ASP A 275 22.41 23.59 25.30
N LEU A 276 21.20 23.04 25.52
CA LEU A 276 19.99 23.53 24.89
C LEU A 276 19.49 24.80 25.56
N SER A 277 19.34 25.87 24.81
CA SER A 277 18.69 27.10 25.31
C SER A 277 17.17 26.90 25.42
N VAL A 278 16.59 27.19 26.57
CA VAL A 278 15.19 26.95 26.88
C VAL A 278 14.49 28.24 27.26
N GLY A 279 13.36 28.53 26.64
CA GLY A 279 12.45 29.60 27.01
C GLY A 279 11.09 29.05 27.44
N VAL A 280 10.51 29.64 28.47
CA VAL A 280 9.21 29.24 28.99
C VAL A 280 8.15 30.24 28.57
N TYR A 281 7.21 29.81 27.73
CA TYR A 281 6.05 30.60 27.32
C TYR A 281 4.85 30.23 28.19
N HIS A 282 4.85 30.77 29.40
CA HIS A 282 3.82 30.52 30.42
C HIS A 282 3.66 31.71 31.37
N GLY A 283 2.53 31.77 32.07
CA GLY A 283 2.23 32.85 33.05
C GLY A 283 1.69 34.13 32.41
N SER A 284 1.54 35.18 33.24
CA SER A 284 0.99 36.48 32.81
C SER A 284 1.99 37.33 32.03
N ASN A 285 3.26 37.23 32.34
CA ASN A 285 4.33 38.01 31.72
C ASN A 285 5.04 37.29 30.57
N ARG A 286 4.34 36.33 29.91
CA ARG A 286 4.89 35.57 28.81
C ARG A 286 5.12 36.45 27.57
N VAL A 287 6.29 36.38 27.01
CA VAL A 287 6.67 37.09 25.79
C VAL A 287 7.34 36.10 24.84
N LEU A 288 7.01 36.17 23.56
CA LEU A 288 7.79 35.54 22.49
C LEU A 288 8.51 36.64 21.73
N PRO A 289 9.81 36.46 21.39
CA PRO A 289 10.51 37.37 20.51
C PRO A 289 9.80 37.52 19.18
N GLU A 290 9.79 38.72 18.59
CA GLU A 290 9.17 38.96 17.28
C GLU A 290 9.89 38.21 16.16
N ALA A 291 11.20 38.15 16.20
CA ALA A 291 12.00 37.48 15.20
C ALA A 291 12.26 36.01 15.59
N VAL A 292 12.04 35.09 14.66
CA VAL A 292 12.26 33.63 14.86
C VAL A 292 13.70 33.33 15.29
N LYS A 293 14.69 34.08 14.81
CA LYS A 293 16.11 33.92 15.16
C LYS A 293 16.40 34.12 16.66
N ASP A 294 15.61 34.95 17.33
CA ASP A 294 15.79 35.31 18.73
C ASP A 294 15.08 34.33 19.69
N LEU A 295 14.31 33.39 19.15
CA LEU A 295 13.73 32.30 19.93
C LEU A 295 14.84 31.39 20.48
N PRO A 296 14.67 30.81 21.69
CA PRO A 296 15.55 29.75 22.19
C PRO A 296 15.46 28.49 21.32
N ASP A 297 16.36 27.53 21.53
CA ASP A 297 16.31 26.24 20.85
C ASP A 297 14.99 25.52 21.11
N VAL A 298 14.54 25.58 22.36
CA VAL A 298 13.31 24.98 22.84
C VAL A 298 12.41 26.03 23.53
N THR A 299 11.20 26.19 23.02
CA THR A 299 10.15 27.01 23.66
C THR A 299 9.16 26.08 24.35
N LEU A 300 9.03 26.19 25.65
CA LEU A 300 8.10 25.39 26.46
C LEU A 300 6.77 26.10 26.61
N THR A 301 5.67 25.38 26.43
CA THR A 301 4.31 25.89 26.63
C THR A 301 3.40 24.82 27.22
N THR A 302 2.11 25.04 27.25
CA THR A 302 1.10 24.06 27.67
C THR A 302 0.00 23.92 26.62
N TYR A 303 -0.70 22.79 26.61
CA TYR A 303 -1.86 22.60 25.72
C TYR A 303 -2.91 23.70 25.87
N GLY A 304 -3.14 24.16 27.11
CA GLY A 304 -4.08 25.25 27.37
C GLY A 304 -3.67 26.57 26.75
N LEU A 305 -2.37 26.91 26.75
CA LEU A 305 -1.84 28.09 26.08
C LEU A 305 -1.79 27.92 24.57
N MET A 306 -1.37 26.77 24.09
CA MET A 306 -1.38 26.45 22.66
C MET A 306 -2.77 26.66 22.07
N ARG A 307 -3.82 26.22 22.75
CA ARG A 307 -5.22 26.44 22.35
C ARG A 307 -5.62 27.90 22.35
N ARG A 308 -5.26 28.66 23.40
CA ARG A 308 -5.68 30.07 23.54
C ARG A 308 -4.94 31.02 22.60
N GLU A 309 -3.72 30.70 22.27
CA GLU A 309 -2.82 31.54 21.48
C GLU A 309 -2.35 30.85 20.21
N THR A 310 -3.23 30.04 19.62
CA THR A 310 -2.94 29.26 18.40
C THR A 310 -2.45 30.16 17.26
N GLU A 311 -3.10 31.27 17.01
CA GLU A 311 -2.74 32.19 15.92
C GLU A 311 -1.31 32.73 16.09
N LYS A 312 -0.98 33.16 17.30
CA LYS A 312 0.35 33.68 17.61
C LYS A 312 1.43 32.61 17.44
N LEU A 313 1.21 31.40 17.96
CA LEU A 313 2.16 30.31 17.86
C LEU A 313 2.26 29.77 16.41
N ALA A 314 1.17 29.74 15.67
CA ALA A 314 1.14 29.36 14.26
C ALA A 314 1.80 30.39 13.32
N GLY A 315 2.01 31.62 13.79
CA GLY A 315 2.76 32.66 13.08
C GLY A 315 4.25 32.36 12.92
N TYR A 316 4.80 31.49 13.80
CA TYR A 316 6.19 31.07 13.72
C TYR A 316 6.36 29.80 12.87
N LYS A 317 7.54 29.66 12.23
CA LYS A 317 7.94 28.44 11.56
C LYS A 317 8.77 27.58 12.51
N TRP A 318 8.15 26.55 13.06
CA TRP A 318 8.80 25.62 13.95
C TRP A 318 9.49 24.50 13.16
N ARG A 319 10.68 24.09 13.60
CA ARG A 319 11.35 22.89 13.05
C ARG A 319 10.66 21.63 13.57
N LEU A 320 10.39 21.62 14.88
CA LEU A 320 9.74 20.51 15.57
C LEU A 320 8.60 21.01 16.45
N LEU A 321 7.52 20.23 16.48
CA LEU A 321 6.51 20.27 17.53
C LEU A 321 6.64 18.99 18.34
N VAL A 322 6.81 19.12 19.66
CA VAL A 322 6.89 17.96 20.56
C VAL A 322 5.70 17.98 21.49
N LEU A 323 4.89 16.93 21.42
CA LEU A 323 3.66 16.76 22.19
C LEU A 323 3.88 15.65 23.24
N ASP A 324 4.05 16.04 24.49
CA ASP A 324 4.06 15.10 25.61
C ASP A 324 2.62 14.79 26.03
N GLU A 325 2.38 13.60 26.54
CA GLU A 325 1.04 13.10 26.90
C GLU A 325 0.04 13.34 25.76
N ALA A 326 0.35 12.80 24.59
CA ALA A 326 -0.38 13.06 23.34
C ALA A 326 -1.84 12.57 23.36
N GLN A 327 -2.26 11.82 24.39
CA GLN A 327 -3.69 11.58 24.63
C GLN A 327 -4.50 12.87 24.77
N ALA A 328 -3.86 14.01 25.07
CA ALA A 328 -4.52 15.31 25.06
C ALA A 328 -5.12 15.71 23.70
N VAL A 329 -4.60 15.14 22.60
CA VAL A 329 -5.05 15.38 21.22
C VAL A 329 -5.74 14.17 20.59
N LYS A 330 -6.11 13.15 21.37
CA LYS A 330 -6.76 11.93 20.88
C LYS A 330 -8.16 12.14 20.27
N ASN A 331 -8.86 13.19 20.70
CA ASN A 331 -10.13 13.55 20.10
C ASN A 331 -9.91 14.57 18.96
N ALA A 332 -10.12 14.15 17.73
CA ALA A 332 -9.89 14.96 16.53
C ALA A 332 -10.65 16.29 16.50
N ALA A 333 -11.85 16.33 17.11
CA ALA A 333 -12.70 17.51 17.19
C ALA A 333 -12.39 18.42 18.39
N SER A 334 -11.51 18.00 19.32
CA SER A 334 -11.15 18.82 20.47
C SER A 334 -10.39 20.07 20.06
N SER A 335 -10.62 21.16 20.79
CA SER A 335 -9.90 22.42 20.54
C SER A 335 -8.38 22.30 20.70
N GLN A 336 -7.91 21.33 21.51
CA GLN A 336 -6.49 21.03 21.67
C GLN A 336 -5.92 20.36 20.43
N SER A 337 -6.64 19.39 19.86
CA SER A 337 -6.24 18.71 18.61
C SER A 337 -6.21 19.69 17.44
N VAL A 338 -7.24 20.52 17.31
CA VAL A 338 -7.30 21.57 16.28
C VAL A 338 -6.12 22.54 16.42
N ALA A 339 -5.83 22.99 17.64
CA ALA A 339 -4.71 23.89 17.91
C ALA A 339 -3.36 23.24 17.52
N ALA A 340 -3.11 22.01 17.97
CA ALA A 340 -1.87 21.30 17.66
C ALA A 340 -1.68 21.14 16.14
N LYS A 341 -2.73 20.78 15.39
CA LYS A 341 -2.70 20.67 13.92
C LYS A 341 -2.51 22.02 13.20
N SER A 342 -2.87 23.13 13.85
CA SER A 342 -2.69 24.47 13.30
C SER A 342 -1.26 25.01 13.46
N ILE A 343 -0.45 24.43 14.34
CA ILE A 343 0.95 24.81 14.51
C ILE A 343 1.76 24.39 13.28
N LYS A 344 2.42 25.37 12.66
CA LYS A 344 3.25 25.16 11.46
C LYS A 344 4.62 24.61 11.86
N ALA A 345 4.71 23.31 12.10
CA ALA A 345 5.98 22.61 12.32
C ALA A 345 6.36 21.79 11.09
N THR A 346 7.68 21.69 10.85
CA THR A 346 8.18 20.84 9.76
C THR A 346 7.91 19.36 10.07
N GLN A 347 8.05 18.97 11.34
CA GLN A 347 7.79 17.61 11.83
C GLN A 347 7.22 17.66 13.25
N THR A 348 6.52 16.60 13.63
CA THR A 348 5.92 16.46 14.96
C THR A 348 6.40 15.15 15.60
N ILE A 349 6.80 15.23 16.86
CA ILE A 349 7.02 14.07 17.74
C ILE A 349 5.90 14.07 18.76
N ALA A 350 5.19 12.97 18.87
CA ALA A 350 4.20 12.75 19.94
C ALA A 350 4.65 11.60 20.85
N MET A 351 4.32 11.71 22.13
CA MET A 351 4.60 10.68 23.11
C MET A 351 3.36 10.41 23.95
N THR A 352 3.09 9.15 24.20
CA THR A 352 2.01 8.71 25.10
C THR A 352 2.35 7.35 25.69
N GLY A 353 1.81 7.04 26.86
CA GLY A 353 1.83 5.69 27.41
C GLY A 353 0.58 4.88 27.01
N THR A 354 -0.45 5.55 26.48
CA THR A 354 -1.75 4.97 26.16
C THR A 354 -2.22 5.46 24.79
N PRO A 355 -1.65 4.92 23.68
CA PRO A 355 -1.98 5.40 22.33
C PRO A 355 -3.42 5.09 21.91
N VAL A 356 -4.01 4.04 22.47
CA VAL A 356 -5.41 3.66 22.30
C VAL A 356 -6.00 3.35 23.67
N GLU A 357 -7.02 4.07 24.09
CA GLU A 357 -7.71 3.79 25.35
C GLU A 357 -9.09 3.16 25.11
N ASN A 358 -9.89 3.75 24.21
CA ASN A 358 -11.28 3.34 24.01
C ASN A 358 -11.62 3.00 22.56
N ARG A 359 -11.06 3.72 21.58
CA ARG A 359 -11.41 3.58 20.16
C ARG A 359 -10.20 3.79 19.26
N LEU A 360 -10.14 3.07 18.16
CA LEU A 360 -9.08 3.23 17.16
C LEU A 360 -9.05 4.63 16.53
N SER A 361 -10.18 5.34 16.51
CA SER A 361 -10.22 6.74 16.07
C SER A 361 -9.36 7.70 16.92
N GLU A 362 -9.07 7.35 18.18
CA GLU A 362 -8.13 8.10 19.04
C GLU A 362 -6.70 8.01 18.48
N TYR A 363 -6.29 6.80 18.10
CA TYR A 363 -5.00 6.56 17.45
C TYR A 363 -4.88 7.32 16.13
N TRP A 364 -5.94 7.29 15.30
CA TRP A 364 -5.98 8.07 14.06
C TRP A 364 -5.73 9.57 14.33
N SER A 365 -6.37 10.14 15.36
CA SER A 365 -6.23 11.57 15.67
C SER A 365 -4.80 11.95 16.07
N ILE A 366 -4.13 11.11 16.86
CA ILE A 366 -2.74 11.33 17.25
C ILE A 366 -1.84 11.22 16.01
N LEU A 367 -1.99 10.18 15.21
CA LEU A 367 -1.19 9.99 13.99
C LEU A 367 -1.45 11.08 12.95
N GLU A 368 -2.68 11.56 12.80
CA GLU A 368 -2.99 12.68 11.90
C GLU A 368 -2.31 13.99 12.34
N THR A 369 -2.03 14.13 13.65
CA THR A 369 -1.26 15.27 14.17
C THR A 369 0.25 15.10 13.93
N VAL A 370 0.77 13.87 14.01
CA VAL A 370 2.18 13.54 13.82
C VAL A 370 2.56 13.52 12.34
N GLN A 371 1.76 12.85 11.54
CA GLN A 371 1.98 12.65 10.11
C GLN A 371 0.66 12.81 9.35
N PRO A 372 0.30 14.04 8.99
CA PRO A 372 -0.98 14.31 8.34
C PRO A 372 -1.22 13.48 7.09
N ARG A 373 -2.43 12.93 6.97
CA ARG A 373 -2.92 12.11 5.85
C ARG A 373 -2.25 10.76 5.68
N LEU A 374 -1.42 10.32 6.62
CA LEU A 374 -0.81 8.99 6.58
C LEU A 374 -1.89 7.90 6.50
N LEU A 375 -2.91 7.99 7.33
CA LEU A 375 -4.01 7.02 7.43
C LEU A 375 -5.26 7.40 6.60
N GLY A 376 -5.17 8.40 5.74
CA GLY A 376 -6.33 8.92 4.99
C GLY A 376 -7.29 9.74 5.83
N SER A 377 -8.52 9.96 5.34
CA SER A 377 -9.54 10.65 6.14
C SER A 377 -10.00 9.77 7.31
N LEU A 378 -10.59 10.39 8.35
CA LEU A 378 -11.19 9.62 9.46
C LEU A 378 -12.25 8.63 8.96
N LYS A 379 -13.00 9.00 7.92
CA LYS A 379 -13.99 8.11 7.30
C LYS A 379 -13.30 6.90 6.68
N ASP A 380 -12.29 7.11 5.84
CA ASP A 380 -11.55 6.02 5.18
C ASP A 380 -10.90 5.09 6.21
N PHE A 381 -10.31 5.66 7.27
CA PHE A 381 -9.72 4.89 8.36
C PHE A 381 -10.75 4.07 9.13
N THR A 382 -11.93 4.66 9.41
CA THR A 382 -13.00 3.97 10.13
C THR A 382 -13.53 2.80 9.31
N GLU A 383 -13.79 3.01 8.02
CA GLU A 383 -14.31 1.96 7.14
C GLU A 383 -13.28 0.85 6.88
N THR A 384 -12.01 1.20 6.76
CA THR A 384 -10.95 0.24 6.37
C THR A 384 -10.38 -0.52 7.56
N PHE A 385 -10.26 0.12 8.73
CA PHE A 385 -9.56 -0.45 9.89
C PHE A 385 -10.40 -0.51 11.16
N ALA A 386 -11.02 0.62 11.56
CA ALA A 386 -11.65 0.67 12.88
C ALA A 386 -12.89 -0.24 12.96
N THR A 387 -13.80 -0.13 11.99
CA THR A 387 -15.01 -0.98 11.99
C THR A 387 -14.68 -2.48 11.94
N PRO A 388 -13.83 -2.98 11.01
CA PRO A 388 -13.50 -4.41 11.01
C PRO A 388 -12.86 -4.90 12.31
N ILE A 389 -11.99 -4.11 12.94
CA ILE A 389 -11.28 -4.51 14.16
C ILE A 389 -12.18 -4.40 15.41
N GLU A 390 -13.06 -3.40 15.47
CA GLU A 390 -13.92 -3.17 16.65
C GLU A 390 -15.21 -4.01 16.62
N THR A 391 -15.55 -4.65 15.48
CA THR A 391 -16.75 -5.50 15.33
C THR A 391 -16.46 -7.01 15.31
N ASP A 392 -15.22 -7.43 15.21
CA ASP A 392 -14.75 -8.81 15.42
C ASP A 392 -14.55 -9.08 16.93
#